data_3e73e71c9aa80988ab559b6c81bd131a
#
_entry.id   3e73e71c9aa80988ab559b6c81bd131a
#
_cell.length_a   1.000
_cell.length_b   1.000
_cell.length_c   1.000
_cell.angle_alpha   90.00
_cell.angle_beta   90.00
_cell.angle_gamma   90.00
#
_symmetry.space_group_name_H-M   'P 1'
#
loop_
_entity.id
_entity.type
_entity.pdbx_description
1 polymer ?
#
loop_
_entity_poly.entity_id
_entity_poly.type
_entity_poly.pdbx_seq_one_letter_code
_entity_poly.pdbx_strand_id
1 'polypeptide(L)'
;ISLLGVLIISRPGSSAFQTAPIFPMLGALGYAFLHILTRKIRSSESATTMAFYIQFTFVLVACLIGLSIGDGRFDLSDDPSLSFLLREWITPNFKDYWIFLTIGVATAFGGLFISQAYRIGEAAYVAPFEYIALPISILWGIMIFSEWPFLSGWIGIFLILSSGLFMIWRESKKNNTSLELKSKFTR
;
A
#
# COMPACT_ATOMS: atom_id res chain seq x y z
N ILE A 1 -9.03 -15.50 -1.06
CA ILE A 1 -9.33 -15.14 -2.46
C ILE A 1 -8.40 -14.03 -2.95
N SER A 2 -8.25 -12.92 -2.23
CA SER A 2 -7.33 -11.82 -2.63
C SER A 2 -5.88 -12.29 -2.81
N LEU A 3 -5.37 -13.15 -1.91
CA LEU A 3 -4.04 -13.76 -2.03
C LEU A 3 -3.87 -14.57 -3.31
N LEU A 4 -4.91 -15.31 -3.74
CA LEU A 4 -4.90 -16.00 -5.03
C LEU A 4 -4.84 -15.01 -6.19
N GLY A 5 -5.54 -13.88 -6.09
CA GLY A 5 -5.44 -12.80 -7.08
C GLY A 5 -4.01 -12.27 -7.21
N VAL A 6 -3.32 -12.01 -6.09
CA VAL A 6 -1.92 -11.57 -6.09
C VAL A 6 -1.00 -12.62 -6.71
N LEU A 7 -1.19 -13.90 -6.38
CA LEU A 7 -0.41 -14.99 -6.97
C LEU A 7 -0.61 -15.11 -8.49
N ILE A 8 -1.84 -14.92 -8.99
CA ILE A 8 -2.13 -14.96 -10.43
C ILE A 8 -1.45 -13.80 -11.15
N ILE A 9 -1.44 -12.61 -10.56
CA ILE A 9 -0.73 -11.43 -11.12
C ILE A 9 0.77 -11.69 -11.15
N SER A 10 1.33 -12.24 -10.07
CA SER A 10 2.78 -12.49 -9.92
C SER A 10 3.31 -13.60 -10.82
N ARG A 11 2.46 -14.45 -11.39
CA ARG A 11 2.82 -15.58 -12.29
C ARG A 11 3.99 -16.42 -11.80
N PRO A 12 3.98 -16.98 -10.59
CA PRO A 12 5.07 -17.80 -10.08
C PRO A 12 5.31 -19.01 -10.98
N GLY A 13 6.56 -19.32 -11.25
CA GLY A 13 6.96 -20.49 -12.07
C GLY A 13 6.99 -20.25 -13.58
N SER A 14 6.70 -19.05 -14.08
CA SER A 14 6.91 -18.68 -15.48
C SER A 14 8.30 -18.06 -15.68
N SER A 15 8.79 -18.07 -16.93
CA SER A 15 10.03 -17.33 -17.30
C SER A 15 9.92 -15.81 -17.09
N ALA A 16 8.70 -15.30 -16.89
CA ALA A 16 8.40 -13.92 -16.54
C ALA A 16 8.31 -13.69 -15.01
N PHE A 17 8.56 -14.72 -14.20
CA PHE A 17 8.59 -14.56 -12.74
C PHE A 17 9.85 -13.78 -12.35
N GLN A 18 9.63 -12.64 -11.78
CA GLN A 18 10.69 -11.82 -11.21
C GLN A 18 10.60 -11.92 -9.68
N THR A 19 11.71 -11.73 -9.00
CA THR A 19 11.76 -11.67 -7.53
C THR A 19 11.07 -10.40 -6.97
N ALA A 20 10.81 -9.42 -7.85
CA ALA A 20 10.14 -8.17 -7.53
C ALA A 20 8.88 -8.27 -6.66
N PRO A 21 7.91 -9.18 -6.93
CA PRO A 21 6.68 -9.27 -6.13
C PRO A 21 6.89 -9.63 -4.66
N ILE A 22 8.02 -10.22 -4.29
CA ILE A 22 8.32 -10.60 -2.90
C ILE A 22 8.46 -9.35 -2.02
N PHE A 23 9.11 -8.29 -2.52
CA PHE A 23 9.31 -7.07 -1.76
C PHE A 23 8.00 -6.34 -1.41
N PRO A 24 7.07 -6.10 -2.35
CA PRO A 24 5.75 -5.56 -2.02
C PRO A 24 4.95 -6.44 -1.05
N MET A 25 5.05 -7.77 -1.13
CA MET A 25 4.36 -8.68 -0.20
C MET A 25 4.89 -8.53 1.23
N LEU A 26 6.21 -8.44 1.41
CA LEU A 26 6.82 -8.15 2.71
C LEU A 26 6.44 -6.75 3.20
N GLY A 27 6.43 -5.76 2.30
CA GLY A 27 5.97 -4.41 2.58
C GLY A 27 4.52 -4.39 3.05
N ALA A 28 3.63 -5.15 2.41
CA ALA A 28 2.23 -5.26 2.79
C ALA A 28 2.05 -5.86 4.19
N LEU A 29 2.86 -6.85 4.59
CA LEU A 29 2.87 -7.37 5.95
C LEU A 29 3.28 -6.28 6.96
N GLY A 30 4.37 -5.56 6.69
CA GLY A 30 4.81 -4.44 7.52
C GLY A 30 3.74 -3.36 7.65
N TYR A 31 3.08 -3.01 6.54
CA TYR A 31 1.98 -2.06 6.50
C TYR A 31 0.78 -2.50 7.36
N ALA A 32 0.39 -3.77 7.29
CA ALA A 32 -0.67 -4.33 8.12
C ALA A 32 -0.33 -4.25 9.61
N PHE A 33 0.89 -4.61 10.01
CA PHE A 33 1.36 -4.46 11.39
C PHE A 33 1.35 -3.02 11.86
N LEU A 34 1.81 -2.09 11.02
CA LEU A 34 1.82 -0.67 11.33
C LEU A 34 0.41 -0.16 11.67
N HIS A 35 -0.61 -0.50 10.89
CA HIS A 35 -1.97 -0.05 11.14
C HIS A 35 -2.63 -0.72 12.36
N ILE A 36 -2.31 -1.97 12.64
CA ILE A 36 -2.73 -2.64 13.89
C ILE A 36 -2.10 -1.93 15.10
N LEU A 37 -0.81 -1.59 15.05
CA LEU A 37 -0.12 -0.85 16.09
C LEU A 37 -0.67 0.56 16.26
N THR A 38 -0.92 1.28 15.16
CA THR A 38 -1.56 2.61 15.17
C THR A 38 -2.87 2.58 15.97
N ARG A 39 -3.69 1.56 15.75
CA ARG A 39 -4.91 1.40 16.53
C ARG A 39 -4.65 1.10 18.01
N LYS A 40 -3.64 0.30 18.31
CA LYS A 40 -3.31 -0.05 19.70
C LYS A 40 -2.87 1.16 20.52
N ILE A 41 -2.13 2.10 19.92
CA ILE A 41 -1.59 3.30 20.59
C ILE A 41 -2.48 4.54 20.44
N ARG A 42 -3.68 4.41 19.88
CA ARG A 42 -4.60 5.53 19.60
C ARG A 42 -5.02 6.34 20.82
N SER A 43 -4.95 5.75 22.01
CA SER A 43 -5.29 6.42 23.28
C SER A 43 -4.17 7.29 23.84
N SER A 44 -2.91 6.99 23.48
CA SER A 44 -1.73 7.72 23.94
C SER A 44 -1.26 8.76 22.95
N GLU A 45 -1.46 8.54 21.63
CA GLU A 45 -0.88 9.37 20.60
C GLU A 45 -1.92 9.97 19.64
N SER A 46 -1.63 11.18 19.13
CA SER A 46 -2.46 11.83 18.12
C SER A 46 -2.20 11.24 16.72
N ALA A 47 -3.16 11.39 15.79
CA ALA A 47 -2.97 10.99 14.40
C ALA A 47 -1.81 11.75 13.74
N THR A 48 -1.65 13.03 14.07
CA THR A 48 -0.58 13.87 13.54
C THR A 48 0.79 13.40 14.03
N THR A 49 0.93 13.07 15.32
CA THR A 49 2.15 12.50 15.89
C THR A 49 2.52 11.20 15.20
N MET A 50 1.55 10.29 15.05
CA MET A 50 1.78 9.01 14.38
C MET A 50 2.19 9.20 12.92
N ALA A 51 1.49 10.04 12.16
CA ALA A 51 1.82 10.32 10.77
C ALA A 51 3.23 10.92 10.63
N PHE A 52 3.59 11.86 11.52
CA PHE A 52 4.93 12.46 11.54
C PHE A 52 6.03 11.43 11.74
N TYR A 53 5.92 10.57 12.77
CA TYR A 53 6.94 9.56 13.03
C TYR A 53 7.03 8.50 11.95
N ILE A 54 5.93 8.11 11.32
CA ILE A 54 5.91 7.19 10.18
C ILE A 54 6.70 7.79 9.02
N GLN A 55 6.40 9.03 8.64
CA GLN A 55 7.09 9.70 7.53
C GLN A 55 8.56 9.97 7.85
N PHE A 56 8.87 10.39 9.08
CA PHE A 56 10.24 10.57 9.53
C PHE A 56 11.05 9.26 9.43
N THR A 57 10.46 8.13 9.84
CA THR A 57 11.09 6.81 9.73
C THR A 57 11.37 6.45 8.28
N PHE A 58 10.43 6.69 7.36
CA PHE A 58 10.65 6.46 5.93
C PHE A 58 11.79 7.30 5.36
N VAL A 59 11.87 8.58 5.71
CA VAL A 59 12.97 9.46 5.29
C VAL A 59 14.30 8.94 5.84
N LEU A 60 14.35 8.59 7.13
CA LEU A 60 15.57 8.08 7.77
C LEU A 60 16.04 6.78 7.10
N VAL A 61 15.14 5.83 6.90
CA VAL A 61 15.48 4.54 6.24
C VAL A 61 15.91 4.78 4.80
N ALA A 62 15.21 5.63 4.04
CA ALA A 62 15.59 5.96 2.67
C ALA A 62 16.99 6.60 2.61
N CYS A 63 17.30 7.54 3.51
CA CYS A 63 18.63 8.15 3.60
C CYS A 63 19.71 7.10 3.94
N LEU A 64 19.45 6.22 4.91
CA LEU A 64 20.41 5.16 5.26
C LEU A 64 20.67 4.22 4.07
N ILE A 65 19.62 3.82 3.35
CA ILE A 65 19.75 3.00 2.15
C ILE A 65 20.53 3.74 1.08
N GLY A 66 20.15 5.00 0.78
CA GLY A 66 20.83 5.78 -0.25
C GLY A 66 22.31 6.02 0.03
N LEU A 67 22.66 6.33 1.30
CA LEU A 67 24.06 6.52 1.70
C LEU A 67 24.86 5.20 1.70
N SER A 68 24.21 4.06 1.90
CA SER A 68 24.89 2.77 1.98
C SER A 68 25.06 2.07 0.65
N ILE A 69 24.06 2.16 -0.25
CA ILE A 69 24.02 1.41 -1.51
C ILE A 69 23.64 2.26 -2.73
N GLY A 70 23.44 3.57 -2.56
CA GLY A 70 23.01 4.47 -3.63
C GLY A 70 24.12 4.87 -4.62
N ASP A 71 25.32 4.35 -4.47
CA ASP A 71 26.45 4.55 -5.39
C ASP A 71 26.49 3.56 -6.58
N GLY A 72 25.50 2.66 -6.66
CA GLY A 72 25.39 1.69 -7.76
C GLY A 72 26.35 0.49 -7.71
N ARG A 73 27.27 0.43 -6.71
CA ARG A 73 28.28 -0.65 -6.63
C ARG A 73 27.71 -2.06 -6.48
N PHE A 74 26.45 -2.17 -6.06
CA PHE A 74 25.75 -3.45 -5.86
C PHE A 74 24.82 -3.79 -7.02
N ASP A 75 24.77 -2.96 -8.07
CA ASP A 75 24.00 -3.23 -9.31
C ASP A 75 24.76 -4.23 -10.20
N LEU A 76 24.89 -5.46 -9.71
CA LEU A 76 25.55 -6.57 -10.39
C LEU A 76 24.56 -7.63 -10.89
N SER A 77 23.26 -7.35 -10.77
CA SER A 77 22.22 -8.34 -11.08
C SER A 77 21.65 -8.15 -12.48
N ASP A 78 21.49 -9.27 -13.20
CA ASP A 78 20.74 -9.30 -14.46
C ASP A 78 19.20 -9.23 -14.25
N ASP A 79 18.72 -9.27 -13.00
CA ASP A 79 17.30 -9.11 -12.67
C ASP A 79 16.92 -7.62 -12.71
N PRO A 80 16.01 -7.21 -13.64
CA PRO A 80 15.61 -5.81 -13.78
C PRO A 80 15.10 -5.16 -12.52
N SER A 81 14.52 -5.94 -11.61
CA SER A 81 13.95 -5.44 -10.37
C SER A 81 14.99 -5.15 -9.31
N LEU A 82 16.01 -6.01 -9.20
CA LEU A 82 17.15 -5.78 -8.33
C LEU A 82 18.01 -4.63 -8.85
N SER A 83 18.25 -4.59 -10.15
CA SER A 83 18.96 -3.46 -10.78
C SER A 83 18.23 -2.14 -10.55
N PHE A 84 16.89 -2.11 -10.64
CA PHE A 84 16.11 -0.92 -10.31
C PHE A 84 16.32 -0.44 -8.86
N LEU A 85 16.44 -1.35 -7.90
CA LEU A 85 16.64 -1.03 -6.48
C LEU A 85 18.07 -0.60 -6.17
N LEU A 86 19.05 -1.18 -6.85
CA LEU A 86 20.47 -1.04 -6.54
C LEU A 86 21.22 -0.07 -7.47
N ARG A 87 20.51 0.48 -8.47
CA ARG A 87 21.08 1.46 -9.40
C ARG A 87 21.60 2.71 -8.70
N GLU A 88 22.54 3.36 -9.31
CA GLU A 88 23.07 4.63 -8.84
C GLU A 88 21.98 5.70 -8.70
N TRP A 89 22.01 6.43 -7.61
CA TRP A 89 21.17 7.60 -7.39
C TRP A 89 21.73 8.79 -8.14
N ILE A 90 20.94 9.32 -9.04
CA ILE A 90 21.29 10.49 -9.85
C ILE A 90 20.70 11.76 -9.27
N THR A 91 21.39 12.88 -9.46
CA THR A 91 20.86 14.18 -9.08
C THR A 91 19.63 14.55 -9.92
N PRO A 92 18.51 14.93 -9.27
CA PRO A 92 17.29 15.28 -9.98
C PRO A 92 17.46 16.54 -10.85
N ASN A 93 16.74 16.59 -11.98
CA ASN A 93 16.62 17.81 -12.76
C ASN A 93 15.69 18.82 -12.07
N PHE A 94 15.79 20.10 -12.46
CA PHE A 94 14.93 21.15 -11.84
C PHE A 94 13.43 20.87 -11.93
N LYS A 95 12.99 20.24 -13.02
CA LYS A 95 11.58 19.84 -13.19
C LYS A 95 11.14 18.77 -12.21
N ASP A 96 12.04 17.88 -11.80
CA ASP A 96 11.73 16.76 -10.91
C ASP A 96 11.43 17.23 -9.49
N TYR A 97 11.96 18.39 -9.07
CA TYR A 97 11.66 18.98 -7.76
C TYR A 97 10.18 19.30 -7.56
N TRP A 98 9.49 19.74 -8.62
CA TRP A 98 8.04 19.97 -8.58
C TRP A 98 7.24 18.67 -8.40
N ILE A 99 7.72 17.61 -9.05
CA ILE A 99 7.12 16.27 -8.91
C ILE A 99 7.32 15.78 -7.48
N PHE A 100 8.54 15.89 -6.94
CA PHE A 100 8.84 15.49 -5.57
C PHE A 100 8.03 16.31 -4.54
N LEU A 101 7.89 17.62 -4.75
CA LEU A 101 7.07 18.46 -3.88
C LEU A 101 5.61 17.99 -3.89
N THR A 102 5.06 17.74 -5.07
CA THR A 102 3.67 17.28 -5.22
C THR A 102 3.45 15.93 -4.54
N ILE A 103 4.35 14.97 -4.76
CA ILE A 103 4.32 13.65 -4.12
C ILE A 103 4.46 13.80 -2.59
N GLY A 104 5.39 14.63 -2.12
CA GLY A 104 5.62 14.87 -0.70
C GLY A 104 4.38 15.45 0.00
N VAL A 105 3.75 16.46 -0.59
CA VAL A 105 2.51 17.06 -0.07
C VAL A 105 1.37 16.04 -0.07
N ALA A 106 1.17 15.31 -1.18
CA ALA A 106 0.13 14.29 -1.30
C ALA A 106 0.33 13.17 -0.26
N THR A 107 1.57 12.72 -0.07
CA THR A 107 1.92 11.67 0.90
C THR A 107 1.71 12.14 2.35
N ALA A 108 2.04 13.40 2.66
CA ALA A 108 1.83 13.96 3.99
C ALA A 108 0.34 13.99 4.36
N PHE A 109 -0.51 14.51 3.48
CA PHE A 109 -1.97 14.52 3.70
C PHE A 109 -2.56 13.10 3.71
N GLY A 110 -2.17 12.25 2.75
CA GLY A 110 -2.61 10.86 2.67
C GLY A 110 -2.25 10.10 3.94
N GLY A 111 -1.01 10.21 4.41
CA GLY A 111 -0.55 9.57 5.64
C GLY A 111 -1.31 10.03 6.88
N LEU A 112 -1.63 11.35 6.97
CA LEU A 112 -2.42 11.89 8.05
C LEU A 112 -3.85 11.35 8.04
N PHE A 113 -4.51 11.34 6.89
CA PHE A 113 -5.88 10.84 6.77
C PHE A 113 -5.98 9.33 7.02
N ILE A 114 -5.04 8.55 6.52
CA ILE A 114 -4.96 7.11 6.77
C ILE A 114 -4.71 6.85 8.28
N SER A 115 -3.76 7.54 8.89
CA SER A 115 -3.49 7.41 10.32
C SER A 115 -4.73 7.75 11.16
N GLN A 116 -5.46 8.81 10.79
CA GLN A 116 -6.70 9.16 11.46
C GLN A 116 -7.78 8.09 11.25
N ALA A 117 -7.94 7.56 10.03
CA ALA A 117 -8.92 6.52 9.73
C ALA A 117 -8.69 5.26 10.58
N TYR A 118 -7.45 4.76 10.66
CA TYR A 118 -7.11 3.60 11.48
C TYR A 118 -7.10 3.86 12.98
N ARG A 119 -6.95 5.12 13.38
CA ARG A 119 -7.07 5.52 14.78
C ARG A 119 -8.51 5.44 15.29
N ILE A 120 -9.48 5.90 14.51
CA ILE A 120 -10.90 5.94 14.90
C ILE A 120 -11.68 4.70 14.46
N GLY A 121 -11.33 4.11 13.32
CA GLY A 121 -12.01 2.97 12.72
C GLY A 121 -11.41 1.62 13.10
N GLU A 122 -12.19 0.55 12.89
CA GLU A 122 -11.66 -0.82 12.96
C GLU A 122 -10.87 -1.14 11.69
N ALA A 123 -9.68 -1.75 11.84
CA ALA A 123 -8.82 -2.08 10.71
C ALA A 123 -9.56 -2.94 9.67
N ALA A 124 -10.38 -3.90 10.12
CA ALA A 124 -11.19 -4.74 9.24
C ALA A 124 -12.25 -3.95 8.45
N TYR A 125 -12.69 -2.79 8.96
CA TYR A 125 -13.63 -1.91 8.28
C TYR A 125 -12.94 -0.90 7.38
N VAL A 126 -11.78 -0.38 7.77
CA VAL A 126 -11.04 0.66 7.04
C VAL A 126 -10.28 0.08 5.86
N ALA A 127 -9.58 -1.06 6.05
CA ALA A 127 -8.72 -1.65 5.03
C ALA A 127 -9.40 -1.92 3.66
N PRO A 128 -10.68 -2.35 3.57
CA PRO A 128 -11.34 -2.55 2.29
C PRO A 128 -11.48 -1.28 1.44
N PHE A 129 -11.54 -0.08 2.07
CA PHE A 129 -11.61 1.18 1.32
C PHE A 129 -10.30 1.49 0.60
N GLU A 130 -9.17 0.96 1.05
CA GLU A 130 -7.89 1.12 0.37
C GLU A 130 -7.84 0.41 -1.01
N TYR A 131 -8.72 -0.56 -1.24
CA TYR A 131 -8.83 -1.20 -2.56
C TYR A 131 -9.25 -0.24 -3.69
N ILE A 132 -9.78 0.96 -3.36
CA ILE A 132 -10.05 2.01 -4.33
C ILE A 132 -8.77 2.49 -5.02
N ALA A 133 -7.63 2.41 -4.35
CA ALA A 133 -6.34 2.75 -4.95
C ALA A 133 -6.00 1.86 -6.16
N LEU A 134 -6.49 0.61 -6.19
CA LEU A 134 -6.18 -0.35 -7.25
C LEU A 134 -6.76 0.07 -8.62
N PRO A 135 -8.06 0.36 -8.81
CA PRO A 135 -8.57 0.85 -10.08
C PRO A 135 -7.96 2.21 -10.47
N ILE A 136 -7.68 3.08 -9.50
CA ILE A 136 -7.05 4.37 -9.76
C ILE A 136 -5.61 4.17 -10.27
N SER A 137 -4.83 3.27 -9.67
CA SER A 137 -3.46 2.98 -10.13
C SER A 137 -3.42 2.38 -11.54
N ILE A 138 -4.38 1.51 -11.87
CA ILE A 138 -4.52 0.96 -13.23
C ILE A 138 -4.82 2.07 -14.22
N LEU A 139 -5.74 2.97 -13.87
CA LEU A 139 -6.12 4.09 -14.73
C LEU A 139 -4.89 4.98 -15.00
N TRP A 140 -4.09 5.31 -13.99
CA TRP A 140 -2.84 6.04 -14.16
C TRP A 140 -1.81 5.27 -14.99
N GLY A 141 -1.68 3.94 -14.79
CA GLY A 141 -0.80 3.08 -15.59
C GLY A 141 -1.13 3.15 -17.08
N ILE A 142 -2.41 3.08 -17.42
CA ILE A 142 -2.87 3.19 -18.82
C ILE A 142 -2.69 4.61 -19.36
N MET A 143 -3.06 5.66 -18.59
CA MET A 143 -3.05 7.03 -19.09
C MET A 143 -1.67 7.63 -19.22
N ILE A 144 -0.75 7.35 -18.29
CA ILE A 144 0.58 7.97 -18.25
C ILE A 144 1.61 7.09 -18.95
N PHE A 145 1.58 5.77 -18.70
CA PHE A 145 2.60 4.84 -19.16
C PHE A 145 2.15 4.03 -20.37
N SER A 146 0.87 4.12 -20.79
CA SER A 146 0.28 3.30 -21.87
C SER A 146 0.42 1.79 -21.63
N GLU A 147 0.53 1.37 -20.36
CA GLU A 147 0.69 -0.01 -19.93
C GLU A 147 -0.68 -0.66 -19.69
N TRP A 148 -1.02 -1.63 -20.53
CA TRP A 148 -2.24 -2.40 -20.38
C TRP A 148 -1.98 -3.68 -19.60
N PRO A 149 -2.78 -3.99 -18.55
CA PRO A 149 -2.65 -5.24 -17.82
C PRO A 149 -2.87 -6.45 -18.74
N PHE A 150 -2.06 -7.49 -18.57
CA PHE A 150 -2.29 -8.77 -19.24
C PHE A 150 -3.60 -9.41 -18.77
N LEU A 151 -4.13 -10.36 -19.53
CA LEU A 151 -5.38 -11.04 -19.19
C LEU A 151 -5.35 -11.66 -17.77
N SER A 152 -4.21 -12.28 -17.39
CA SER A 152 -4.02 -12.77 -16.02
C SER A 152 -4.04 -11.65 -14.97
N GLY A 153 -3.54 -10.46 -15.32
CA GLY A 153 -3.65 -9.27 -14.48
C GLY A 153 -5.09 -8.90 -14.21
N TRP A 154 -5.93 -8.83 -15.24
CA TRP A 154 -7.36 -8.55 -15.10
C TRP A 154 -8.10 -9.56 -14.22
N ILE A 155 -7.79 -10.85 -14.34
CA ILE A 155 -8.37 -11.89 -13.48
C ILE A 155 -7.97 -11.68 -12.03
N GLY A 156 -6.68 -11.42 -11.77
CA GLY A 156 -6.20 -11.16 -10.41
C GLY A 156 -6.80 -9.89 -9.80
N ILE A 157 -6.89 -8.81 -10.58
CA ILE A 157 -7.55 -7.56 -10.16
C ILE A 157 -9.01 -7.81 -9.77
N PHE A 158 -9.74 -8.54 -10.61
CA PHE A 158 -11.14 -8.89 -10.33
C PHE A 158 -11.29 -9.69 -9.03
N LEU A 159 -10.42 -10.65 -8.78
CA LEU A 159 -10.44 -11.46 -7.55
C LEU A 159 -10.14 -10.60 -6.31
N ILE A 160 -9.18 -9.68 -6.41
CA ILE A 160 -8.84 -8.78 -5.30
C ILE A 160 -10.01 -7.85 -4.98
N LEU A 161 -10.56 -7.18 -6.00
CA LEU A 161 -11.69 -6.25 -5.83
C LEU A 161 -12.94 -6.97 -5.30
N SER A 162 -13.27 -8.14 -5.86
CA SER A 162 -14.41 -8.95 -5.40
C SER A 162 -14.27 -9.34 -3.94
N SER A 163 -13.06 -9.73 -3.53
CA SER A 163 -12.75 -10.07 -2.14
C SER A 163 -12.93 -8.87 -1.21
N GLY A 164 -12.46 -7.70 -1.62
CA GLY A 164 -12.62 -6.46 -0.86
C GLY A 164 -14.08 -6.05 -0.70
N LEU A 165 -14.84 -6.05 -1.79
CA LEU A 165 -16.28 -5.73 -1.79
C LEU A 165 -17.07 -6.72 -0.92
N PHE A 166 -16.76 -8.03 -1.02
CA PHE A 166 -17.37 -9.03 -0.16
C PHE A 166 -17.09 -8.78 1.31
N MET A 167 -15.89 -8.35 1.66
CA MET A 167 -15.52 -8.03 3.04
C MET A 167 -16.31 -6.85 3.57
N ILE A 168 -16.45 -5.76 2.79
CA ILE A 168 -17.28 -4.59 3.13
C ILE A 168 -18.73 -5.02 3.37
N TRP A 169 -19.29 -5.79 2.45
CA TRP A 169 -20.68 -6.25 2.56
C TRP A 169 -20.91 -7.11 3.80
N ARG A 170 -20.01 -8.04 4.09
CA ARG A 170 -20.08 -8.91 5.27
C ARG A 170 -20.01 -8.11 6.58
N GLU A 171 -19.08 -7.15 6.66
CA GLU A 171 -18.87 -6.35 7.86
C GLU A 171 -20.05 -5.39 8.10
N SER A 172 -20.58 -4.79 7.06
CA SER A 172 -21.80 -3.97 7.11
C SER A 172 -23.01 -4.75 7.65
N LYS A 173 -23.18 -6.00 7.17
CA LYS A 173 -24.28 -6.87 7.66
C LYS A 173 -24.13 -7.22 9.14
N LYS A 174 -22.92 -7.53 9.59
CA LYS A 174 -22.62 -7.85 10.99
C LYS A 174 -22.91 -6.67 11.93
N ASN A 175 -22.56 -5.46 11.50
CA ASN A 175 -22.77 -4.25 12.27
C ASN A 175 -24.28 -3.94 12.44
N ASN A 176 -25.07 -4.10 11.39
CA ASN A 176 -26.53 -3.93 11.46
C ASN A 176 -27.18 -4.94 12.42
N THR A 177 -26.76 -6.20 12.40
CA THR A 177 -27.27 -7.23 13.32
C THR A 177 -26.93 -6.90 14.78
N SER A 178 -25.75 -6.37 15.05
CA SER A 178 -25.35 -5.97 16.41
C SER A 178 -26.15 -4.78 16.94
N LEU A 179 -26.50 -3.82 16.07
CA LEU A 179 -27.34 -2.68 16.42
C LEU A 179 -28.78 -3.09 16.69
N GLU A 180 -29.35 -4.01 15.91
CA GLU A 180 -30.68 -4.55 16.12
C GLU A 180 -30.81 -5.32 17.47
N LEU A 181 -29.77 -6.14 17.78
CA LEU A 181 -29.74 -6.84 19.08
C LEU A 181 -29.67 -5.83 20.24
N LYS A 182 -28.83 -4.81 20.15
CA LYS A 182 -28.70 -3.80 21.19
C LYS A 182 -29.99 -3.01 21.40
N SER A 183 -30.73 -2.72 20.33
CA SER A 183 -32.04 -2.04 20.43
C SER A 183 -33.13 -2.90 21.06
N LYS A 184 -33.08 -4.23 20.93
CA LYS A 184 -34.02 -5.17 21.55
C LYS A 184 -33.80 -5.35 23.07
N PHE A 185 -32.58 -5.17 23.54
CA PHE A 185 -32.25 -5.29 24.98
C PHE A 185 -32.39 -3.97 25.75
N THR A 186 -32.65 -2.85 25.06
CA THR A 186 -32.83 -1.53 25.70
C THR A 186 -34.31 -1.11 25.80
N ARG A 187 -35.22 -1.96 25.39
CA ARG A 187 -36.69 -1.85 25.63
C ARG A 187 -37.13 -2.81 26.70
#